data_bf2901f02d9c6ae94ec09bca64d78873
#
_entry.id   bf2901f02d9c6ae94ec09bca64d78873
#
_cell.length_a   1.000
_cell.length_b   1.000
_cell.length_c   1.000
_cell.angle_alpha   90.00
_cell.angle_beta   90.00
_cell.angle_gamma   90.00
#
_symmetry.space_group_name_H-M   'P 1'
#
loop_
_entity.id
_entity.type
_entity.pdbx_description
1 polymer ?
#
loop_
_entity_poly.entity_id
_entity_poly.type
_entity_poly.pdbx_seq_one_letter_code
_entity_poly.pdbx_strand_id
1 'polypeptide(L)'
;MKQALLVIDAQESFRCRPYFHDEDVPEFLRNTQRLIDRCRAQGIAVVQVFHREPGEDASNPFTAASGHVRALRELSLQPDVVVYKEVHSALFARCADGTTLESWLRARDIGRLLISGIRTEQCCETTARHASDLGFSVRYITDATLTFAMRTRGGRTVSPAEIRERTEMVLDGRFADVVSTAAVLA
;
A
#
# COMPACT_ATOMS: atom_id res chain seq x y z
N MET A 1 -2.13 7.36 20.69
CA MET A 1 -1.26 6.42 19.93
C MET A 1 -0.85 7.11 18.64
N LYS A 2 0.46 7.22 18.38
CA LYS A 2 0.96 7.81 17.13
C LYS A 2 0.64 6.90 15.95
N GLN A 3 0.47 7.51 14.77
CA GLN A 3 0.02 6.85 13.56
C GLN A 3 1.00 7.09 12.40
N ALA A 4 0.97 6.19 11.41
CA ALA A 4 1.61 6.40 10.12
C ALA A 4 0.69 5.92 8.99
N LEU A 5 0.66 6.64 7.88
CA LEU A 5 0.06 6.21 6.63
C LEU A 5 1.12 5.48 5.79
N LEU A 6 0.88 4.23 5.46
CA LEU A 6 1.68 3.46 4.51
C LEU A 6 1.02 3.56 3.13
N VAL A 7 1.69 4.22 2.19
CA VAL A 7 1.31 4.23 0.78
C VAL A 7 2.13 3.14 0.08
N ILE A 8 1.53 1.96 -0.06
CA ILE A 8 2.22 0.74 -0.48
C ILE A 8 2.14 0.62 -2.00
N ASP A 9 3.30 0.55 -2.64
CA ASP A 9 3.47 0.21 -4.05
C ASP A 9 2.60 1.05 -5.03
N ALA A 10 2.20 2.27 -4.65
CA ALA A 10 1.51 3.20 -5.54
C ALA A 10 2.53 3.78 -6.55
N GLN A 11 2.97 2.93 -7.50
CA GLN A 11 4.11 3.16 -8.38
C GLN A 11 3.82 2.91 -9.86
N GLU A 12 4.58 3.60 -10.73
CA GLU A 12 4.42 3.54 -12.19
C GLU A 12 4.68 2.14 -12.77
N SER A 13 5.44 1.28 -12.08
CA SER A 13 5.72 -0.10 -12.50
C SER A 13 4.46 -0.90 -12.82
N PHE A 14 3.35 -0.66 -12.11
CA PHE A 14 2.09 -1.37 -12.34
C PHE A 14 1.45 -1.02 -13.67
N ARG A 15 1.62 0.21 -14.17
CA ARG A 15 1.08 0.63 -15.47
C ARG A 15 1.66 -0.15 -16.65
N CYS A 16 2.83 -0.76 -16.46
CA CYS A 16 3.48 -1.60 -17.47
C CYS A 16 2.93 -3.04 -17.48
N ARG A 17 2.03 -3.40 -16.58
CA ARG A 17 1.50 -4.77 -16.49
C ARG A 17 0.27 -4.96 -17.39
N PRO A 18 0.15 -6.11 -18.09
CA PRO A 18 -0.97 -6.39 -18.99
C PRO A 18 -2.36 -6.36 -18.34
N TYR A 19 -2.42 -6.58 -17.02
CA TYR A 19 -3.67 -6.56 -16.26
C TYR A 19 -4.06 -5.17 -15.77
N PHE A 20 -3.18 -4.17 -15.94
CA PHE A 20 -3.49 -2.80 -15.52
C PHE A 20 -4.57 -2.19 -16.41
N HIS A 21 -5.56 -1.57 -15.80
CA HIS A 21 -6.60 -0.79 -16.46
C HIS A 21 -6.99 0.41 -15.58
N ASP A 22 -7.52 1.45 -16.19
CA ASP A 22 -7.72 2.75 -15.54
C ASP A 22 -9.08 2.91 -14.83
N GLU A 23 -9.96 1.91 -14.84
CA GLU A 23 -11.34 2.03 -14.36
C GLU A 23 -11.45 2.55 -12.92
N ASP A 24 -10.75 1.93 -11.96
CA ASP A 24 -10.77 2.30 -10.55
C ASP A 24 -9.65 3.28 -10.15
N VAL A 25 -8.72 3.59 -11.07
CA VAL A 25 -7.54 4.43 -10.78
C VAL A 25 -7.89 5.85 -10.35
N PRO A 26 -8.85 6.57 -10.99
CA PRO A 26 -9.17 7.93 -10.57
C PRO A 26 -9.71 8.02 -9.14
N GLU A 27 -10.50 7.05 -8.70
CA GLU A 27 -11.02 7.00 -7.33
C GLU A 27 -9.92 6.68 -6.33
N PHE A 28 -9.12 5.66 -6.60
CA PHE A 28 -7.95 5.31 -5.81
C PHE A 28 -7.00 6.49 -5.60
N LEU A 29 -6.62 7.19 -6.67
CA LEU A 29 -5.73 8.35 -6.61
C LEU A 29 -6.33 9.48 -5.78
N ARG A 30 -7.60 9.80 -5.99
CA ARG A 30 -8.31 10.85 -5.23
C ARG A 30 -8.35 10.53 -3.73
N ASN A 31 -8.70 9.29 -3.37
CA ASN A 31 -8.80 8.86 -1.99
C ASN A 31 -7.42 8.81 -1.32
N THR A 32 -6.42 8.24 -2.00
CA THR A 32 -5.04 8.21 -1.50
C THR A 32 -4.47 9.61 -1.28
N GLN A 33 -4.69 10.56 -2.23
CA GLN A 33 -4.22 11.93 -2.06
C GLN A 33 -4.90 12.63 -0.86
N ARG A 34 -6.21 12.46 -0.70
CA ARG A 34 -6.93 13.02 0.46
C ARG A 34 -6.40 12.49 1.80
N LEU A 35 -6.04 11.21 1.87
CA LEU A 35 -5.40 10.63 3.07
C LEU A 35 -4.03 11.24 3.32
N ILE A 36 -3.20 11.39 2.28
CA ILE A 36 -1.88 12.00 2.36
C ILE A 36 -2.02 13.43 2.91
N ASP A 37 -2.87 14.24 2.30
CA ASP A 37 -3.09 15.64 2.68
C ASP A 37 -3.56 15.75 4.14
N ARG A 38 -4.52 14.90 4.54
CA ARG A 38 -5.02 14.86 5.92
C ARG A 38 -3.93 14.45 6.91
N CYS A 39 -3.18 13.40 6.61
CA CYS A 39 -2.10 12.93 7.48
C CYS A 39 -1.04 14.02 7.67
N ARG A 40 -0.64 14.70 6.59
CA ARG A 40 0.31 15.81 6.67
C ARG A 40 -0.22 16.98 7.50
N ALA A 41 -1.47 17.37 7.29
CA ALA A 41 -2.10 18.45 8.07
C ALA A 41 -2.16 18.14 9.57
N GLN A 42 -2.19 16.86 9.95
CA GLN A 42 -2.23 16.40 11.33
C GLN A 42 -0.87 15.99 11.90
N GLY A 43 0.22 16.11 11.16
CA GLY A 43 1.55 15.65 11.57
C GLY A 43 1.65 14.11 11.71
N ILE A 44 0.79 13.37 11.01
CA ILE A 44 0.85 11.91 10.91
C ILE A 44 1.88 11.57 9.82
N ALA A 45 2.83 10.70 10.17
CA ALA A 45 3.90 10.31 9.27
C ALA A 45 3.36 9.63 8.00
N VAL A 46 3.89 10.00 6.84
CA VAL A 46 3.59 9.39 5.53
C VAL A 46 4.79 8.58 5.08
N VAL A 47 4.60 7.29 4.91
CA VAL A 47 5.63 6.34 4.45
C VAL A 47 5.33 5.95 3.01
N GLN A 48 6.28 6.22 2.12
CA GLN A 48 6.25 5.69 0.75
C GLN A 48 6.96 4.35 0.71
N VAL A 49 6.23 3.31 0.34
CA VAL A 49 6.78 1.97 0.13
C VAL A 49 6.84 1.67 -1.36
N PHE A 50 8.00 1.21 -1.83
CA PHE A 50 8.17 0.72 -3.20
C PHE A 50 8.50 -0.77 -3.21
N HIS A 51 7.85 -1.51 -4.09
CA HIS A 51 8.32 -2.83 -4.48
C HIS A 51 9.42 -2.68 -5.52
N ARG A 52 10.59 -3.25 -5.23
CA ARG A 52 11.75 -3.20 -6.12
C ARG A 52 12.38 -4.59 -6.19
N GLU A 53 12.32 -5.20 -7.35
CA GLU A 53 12.99 -6.46 -7.61
C GLU A 53 14.49 -6.26 -7.81
N PRO A 54 15.34 -7.22 -7.41
CA PRO A 54 16.78 -7.16 -7.64
C PRO A 54 17.11 -7.30 -9.13
N GLY A 55 18.32 -6.86 -9.50
CA GLY A 55 18.83 -6.95 -10.85
C GLY A 55 18.75 -5.65 -11.64
N GLU A 56 19.31 -5.68 -12.85
CA GLU A 56 19.49 -4.52 -13.74
C GLU A 56 18.73 -4.65 -15.06
N ASP A 57 17.79 -5.59 -15.15
CA ASP A 57 16.97 -5.77 -16.35
C ASP A 57 15.99 -4.61 -16.51
N ALA A 58 16.29 -3.67 -17.39
CA ALA A 58 15.45 -2.50 -17.69
C ALA A 58 14.10 -2.88 -18.33
N SER A 59 13.92 -4.09 -18.86
CA SER A 59 12.64 -4.56 -19.38
C SER A 59 11.67 -5.00 -18.28
N ASN A 60 12.18 -5.30 -17.07
CA ASN A 60 11.35 -5.58 -15.92
C ASN A 60 10.98 -4.25 -15.23
N PRO A 61 9.70 -3.84 -15.22
CA PRO A 61 9.28 -2.54 -14.68
C PRO A 61 9.47 -2.40 -13.15
N PHE A 62 9.79 -3.48 -12.45
CA PHE A 62 10.04 -3.47 -11.00
C PHE A 62 11.51 -3.40 -10.63
N THR A 63 12.45 -3.38 -11.57
CA THR A 63 13.87 -3.11 -11.29
C THR A 63 14.16 -1.61 -11.23
N ALA A 64 15.21 -1.23 -10.52
CA ALA A 64 15.67 0.15 -10.50
C ALA A 64 16.05 0.66 -11.91
N ALA A 65 16.65 -0.22 -12.73
CA ALA A 65 17.10 0.10 -14.08
C ALA A 65 15.96 0.50 -15.03
N SER A 66 14.73 0.02 -14.78
CA SER A 66 13.56 0.36 -15.61
C SER A 66 13.14 1.83 -15.53
N GLY A 67 13.49 2.52 -14.45
CA GLY A 67 13.02 3.88 -14.15
C GLY A 67 11.53 3.97 -13.74
N HIS A 68 10.82 2.84 -13.61
CA HIS A 68 9.41 2.80 -13.23
C HIS A 68 9.15 2.62 -11.73
N VAL A 69 10.18 2.32 -10.93
CA VAL A 69 10.10 2.24 -9.46
C VAL A 69 10.06 3.65 -8.87
N ARG A 70 8.96 4.33 -9.10
CA ARG A 70 8.67 5.70 -8.64
C ARG A 70 7.17 5.86 -8.42
N ALA A 71 6.77 6.83 -7.60
CA ALA A 71 5.36 7.11 -7.33
C ALA A 71 4.56 7.36 -8.61
N LEU A 72 3.28 6.98 -8.58
CA LEU A 72 2.34 7.40 -9.61
C LEU A 72 2.38 8.93 -9.72
N ARG A 73 2.53 9.44 -10.94
CA ARG A 73 2.79 10.86 -11.23
C ARG A 73 1.70 11.81 -10.73
N GLU A 74 0.50 11.28 -10.51
CA GLU A 74 -0.65 12.03 -10.03
C GLU A 74 -0.66 12.22 -8.50
N LEU A 75 0.23 11.51 -7.76
CA LEU A 75 0.32 11.62 -6.31
C LEU A 75 1.42 12.58 -5.88
N SER A 76 1.07 13.52 -5.01
CA SER A 76 2.01 14.41 -4.32
C SER A 76 2.26 13.89 -2.90
N LEU A 77 3.28 13.04 -2.74
CA LEU A 77 3.50 12.34 -1.47
C LEU A 77 4.26 13.16 -0.44
N GLN A 78 5.41 13.73 -0.78
CA GLN A 78 6.36 14.36 0.17
C GLN A 78 6.51 13.49 1.45
N PRO A 79 7.02 12.25 1.33
CA PRO A 79 7.03 11.29 2.42
C PRO A 79 8.06 11.63 3.49
N ASP A 80 7.79 11.24 4.75
CA ASP A 80 8.74 11.31 5.86
C ASP A 80 9.86 10.28 5.71
N VAL A 81 9.56 9.16 5.04
CA VAL A 81 10.54 8.13 4.68
C VAL A 81 10.12 7.39 3.42
N VAL A 82 11.10 7.04 2.61
CA VAL A 82 10.95 6.13 1.47
C VAL A 82 11.64 4.83 1.80
N VAL A 83 10.94 3.72 1.59
CA VAL A 83 11.46 2.37 1.86
C VAL A 83 11.24 1.45 0.66
N TYR A 84 12.11 0.47 0.51
CA TYR A 84 12.08 -0.50 -0.59
C TYR A 84 11.95 -1.91 -0.05
N LYS A 85 11.12 -2.73 -0.70
CA LYS A 85 10.92 -4.15 -0.38
C LYS A 85 11.00 -5.02 -1.63
N GLU A 86 11.41 -6.25 -1.42
CA GLU A 86 11.45 -7.32 -2.43
C GLU A 86 10.38 -8.41 -2.17
N VAL A 87 9.68 -8.29 -1.04
CA VAL A 87 8.63 -9.22 -0.60
C VAL A 87 7.30 -8.49 -0.43
N HIS A 88 6.21 -9.21 -0.18
CA HIS A 88 4.87 -8.62 -0.14
C HIS A 88 4.64 -7.69 1.06
N SER A 89 5.08 -8.08 2.27
CA SER A 89 4.88 -7.24 3.45
C SER A 89 5.79 -6.01 3.45
N ALA A 90 5.19 -4.83 3.63
CA ALA A 90 5.91 -3.57 3.77
C ALA A 90 6.81 -3.50 5.01
N LEU A 91 6.52 -4.28 6.05
CA LEU A 91 7.30 -4.21 7.30
C LEU A 91 8.73 -4.76 7.16
N PHE A 92 8.99 -5.58 6.14
CA PHE A 92 10.34 -5.99 5.75
C PHE A 92 11.08 -4.97 4.88
N ALA A 93 10.38 -3.93 4.40
CA ALA A 93 11.02 -2.89 3.60
C ALA A 93 12.15 -2.22 4.38
N ARG A 94 13.14 -1.73 3.65
CA ARG A 94 14.32 -1.08 4.23
C ARG A 94 14.43 0.38 3.82
N CYS A 95 14.81 1.20 4.78
CA CYS A 95 15.28 2.57 4.56
C CYS A 95 16.63 2.57 3.86
N ALA A 96 17.08 3.74 3.42
CA ALA A 96 18.37 3.91 2.76
C ALA A 96 19.58 3.51 3.64
N ASP A 97 19.46 3.63 4.96
CA ASP A 97 20.47 3.22 5.95
C ASP A 97 20.42 1.73 6.32
N GLY A 98 19.53 0.95 5.68
CA GLY A 98 19.32 -0.48 5.95
C GLY A 98 18.35 -0.79 7.09
N THR A 99 17.90 0.22 7.86
CA THR A 99 16.88 0.05 8.92
C THR A 99 15.59 -0.50 8.34
N THR A 100 14.97 -1.50 8.99
CA THR A 100 13.65 -2.00 8.56
C THR A 100 12.55 -0.99 8.86
N LEU A 101 11.49 -1.01 8.06
CA LEU A 101 10.33 -0.16 8.32
C LEU A 101 9.75 -0.42 9.73
N GLU A 102 9.68 -1.67 10.17
CA GLU A 102 9.22 -1.98 11.53
C GLU A 102 10.06 -1.25 12.58
N SER A 103 11.40 -1.34 12.51
CA SER A 103 12.30 -0.66 13.44
C SER A 103 12.13 0.86 13.38
N TRP A 104 11.96 1.42 12.19
CA TRP A 104 11.72 2.85 11.98
C TRP A 104 10.43 3.33 12.66
N LEU A 105 9.35 2.52 12.56
CA LEU A 105 8.05 2.79 13.19
C LEU A 105 8.16 2.72 14.72
N ARG A 106 8.78 1.65 15.24
CA ARG A 106 8.97 1.44 16.68
C ARG A 106 9.78 2.57 17.32
N ALA A 107 10.88 2.99 16.68
CA ALA A 107 11.72 4.08 17.18
C ALA A 107 10.99 5.43 17.29
N ARG A 108 9.81 5.58 16.67
CA ARG A 108 8.95 6.77 16.69
C ARG A 108 7.70 6.62 17.54
N ASP A 109 7.56 5.51 18.27
CA ASP A 109 6.38 5.15 19.06
C ASP A 109 5.08 5.10 18.21
N ILE A 110 5.21 4.75 16.92
CA ILE A 110 4.07 4.56 16.04
C ILE A 110 3.46 3.20 16.36
N GLY A 111 2.22 3.21 16.81
CA GLY A 111 1.49 2.00 17.19
C GLY A 111 0.28 1.71 16.30
N ARG A 112 -0.12 2.65 15.42
CA ARG A 112 -1.22 2.44 14.48
C ARG A 112 -0.79 2.70 13.05
N LEU A 113 -1.17 1.81 12.13
CA LEU A 113 -0.91 1.91 10.71
C LEU A 113 -2.20 2.11 9.94
N LEU A 114 -2.20 3.10 9.06
CA LEU A 114 -3.21 3.34 8.05
C LEU A 114 -2.68 2.75 6.76
N ILE A 115 -3.41 1.81 6.12
CA ILE A 115 -2.92 1.10 4.94
C ILE A 115 -3.69 1.52 3.71
N SER A 116 -2.96 1.99 2.71
CA SER A 116 -3.42 2.24 1.35
C SER A 116 -2.40 1.75 0.32
N GLY A 117 -2.77 1.60 -0.94
CA GLY A 117 -1.82 1.24 -2.02
C GLY A 117 -2.28 0.14 -2.97
N ILE A 118 -1.32 -0.58 -3.56
CA ILE A 118 -1.48 -1.61 -4.59
C ILE A 118 -0.75 -2.90 -4.17
N ARG A 119 -1.28 -4.13 -4.32
CA ARG A 119 -2.67 -4.47 -4.64
C ARG A 119 -3.42 -4.78 -3.35
N THR A 120 -4.72 -4.54 -3.36
CA THR A 120 -5.62 -4.78 -2.22
C THR A 120 -5.36 -6.13 -1.56
N GLU A 121 -5.50 -7.23 -2.27
CA GLU A 121 -5.44 -8.62 -1.79
C GLU A 121 -4.01 -9.19 -1.67
N GLN A 122 -2.99 -8.42 -2.05
CA GLN A 122 -1.58 -8.86 -2.02
C GLN A 122 -0.78 -8.05 -1.01
N CYS A 123 0.00 -7.06 -1.46
CA CYS A 123 0.90 -6.32 -0.58
C CYS A 123 0.17 -5.60 0.55
N CYS A 124 -1.01 -5.03 0.30
CA CYS A 124 -1.80 -4.35 1.33
C CYS A 124 -2.35 -5.34 2.36
N GLU A 125 -3.02 -6.42 1.93
CA GLU A 125 -3.55 -7.46 2.84
C GLU A 125 -2.42 -8.15 3.62
N THR A 126 -1.33 -8.55 2.94
CA THR A 126 -0.18 -9.18 3.60
C THR A 126 0.44 -8.27 4.67
N THR A 127 0.57 -6.98 4.36
CA THR A 127 1.08 -6.00 5.33
C THR A 127 0.13 -5.83 6.52
N ALA A 128 -1.19 -5.79 6.28
CA ALA A 128 -2.18 -5.66 7.35
C ALA A 128 -2.11 -6.84 8.33
N ARG A 129 -2.07 -8.07 7.83
CA ARG A 129 -1.93 -9.28 8.65
C ARG A 129 -0.64 -9.29 9.44
N HIS A 130 0.49 -9.05 8.79
CA HIS A 130 1.80 -9.02 9.44
C HIS A 130 1.89 -7.90 10.47
N ALA A 131 1.36 -6.72 10.19
CA ALA A 131 1.31 -5.62 11.15
C ALA A 131 0.50 -5.99 12.40
N SER A 132 -0.66 -6.63 12.22
CA SER A 132 -1.48 -7.14 13.32
C SER A 132 -0.73 -8.17 14.16
N ASP A 133 -0.06 -9.14 13.53
CA ASP A 133 0.74 -10.17 14.23
C ASP A 133 1.89 -9.57 15.03
N LEU A 134 2.45 -8.45 14.59
CA LEU A 134 3.47 -7.68 15.31
C LEU A 134 2.90 -6.71 16.37
N GLY A 135 1.58 -6.71 16.57
CA GLY A 135 0.90 -5.92 17.61
C GLY A 135 0.65 -4.46 17.24
N PHE A 136 0.72 -4.08 15.96
CA PHE A 136 0.22 -2.77 15.51
C PHE A 136 -1.30 -2.78 15.44
N SER A 137 -1.94 -1.66 15.83
CA SER A 137 -3.32 -1.40 15.46
C SER A 137 -3.37 -1.06 13.96
N VAL A 138 -4.22 -1.72 13.20
CA VAL A 138 -4.31 -1.52 11.75
C VAL A 138 -5.67 -0.94 11.37
N ARG A 139 -5.67 0.13 10.58
CA ARG A 139 -6.81 0.60 9.80
C ARG A 139 -6.55 0.29 8.33
N TYR A 140 -7.41 -0.54 7.76
CA TYR A 140 -7.33 -0.90 6.36
C TYR A 140 -8.33 -0.06 5.57
N ILE A 141 -7.82 0.78 4.65
CA ILE A 141 -8.65 1.78 3.95
C ILE A 141 -8.92 1.26 2.54
N THR A 142 -9.97 0.43 2.40
CA THR A 142 -10.21 -0.34 1.18
C THR A 142 -10.41 0.53 -0.06
N ASP A 143 -11.17 1.63 0.06
CA ASP A 143 -11.43 2.56 -1.04
C ASP A 143 -10.21 3.44 -1.41
N ALA A 144 -9.10 3.31 -0.67
CA ALA A 144 -7.78 3.83 -1.00
C ALA A 144 -6.79 2.69 -1.34
N THR A 145 -7.27 1.51 -1.70
CA THR A 145 -6.48 0.44 -2.30
C THR A 145 -6.93 0.17 -3.73
N LEU A 146 -6.01 -0.31 -4.57
CA LEU A 146 -6.27 -0.65 -5.96
C LEU A 146 -6.00 -2.13 -6.22
N THR A 147 -6.89 -2.76 -6.98
CA THR A 147 -6.70 -4.12 -7.49
C THR A 147 -7.26 -4.24 -8.90
N PHE A 148 -7.03 -5.37 -9.54
CA PHE A 148 -7.40 -5.65 -10.91
C PHE A 148 -8.08 -7.01 -10.99
N ALA A 149 -8.95 -7.20 -11.98
CA ALA A 149 -9.63 -8.46 -12.20
C ALA A 149 -8.66 -9.64 -12.27
N MET A 150 -9.02 -10.76 -11.66
CA MET A 150 -8.21 -11.98 -11.61
C MET A 150 -9.00 -13.17 -12.14
N ARG A 151 -8.28 -14.17 -12.62
CA ARG A 151 -8.90 -15.44 -13.02
C ARG A 151 -8.68 -16.51 -11.95
N THR A 152 -9.77 -17.19 -11.59
CA THR A 152 -9.68 -18.41 -10.75
C THR A 152 -9.02 -19.54 -11.54
N ARG A 153 -8.56 -20.57 -10.83
CA ARG A 153 -8.05 -21.80 -11.46
C ARG A 153 -9.07 -22.44 -12.42
N GLY A 154 -10.37 -22.30 -12.12
CA GLY A 154 -11.45 -22.79 -12.98
C GLY A 154 -11.82 -21.86 -14.14
N GLY A 155 -11.07 -20.78 -14.37
CA GLY A 155 -11.24 -19.86 -15.50
C GLY A 155 -12.27 -18.73 -15.28
N ARG A 156 -12.99 -18.69 -14.15
CA ARG A 156 -13.93 -17.60 -13.82
C ARG A 156 -13.14 -16.30 -13.57
N THR A 157 -13.61 -15.21 -14.12
CA THR A 157 -13.09 -13.87 -13.78
C THR A 157 -13.72 -13.41 -12.47
N VAL A 158 -12.87 -12.92 -11.57
CA VAL A 158 -13.24 -12.28 -10.30
C VAL A 158 -12.98 -10.79 -10.46
N SER A 159 -13.99 -9.98 -10.24
CA SER A 159 -13.92 -8.53 -10.39
C SER A 159 -13.11 -7.86 -9.27
N PRO A 160 -12.63 -6.62 -9.47
CA PRO A 160 -12.01 -5.84 -8.40
C PRO A 160 -12.93 -5.66 -7.17
N ALA A 161 -14.23 -5.49 -7.38
CA ALA A 161 -15.20 -5.36 -6.30
C ALA A 161 -15.30 -6.65 -5.46
N GLU A 162 -15.40 -7.83 -6.09
CA GLU A 162 -15.41 -9.13 -5.39
C GLU A 162 -14.09 -9.36 -4.62
N ILE A 163 -12.96 -8.93 -5.17
CA ILE A 163 -11.65 -9.04 -4.48
C ILE A 163 -11.62 -8.13 -3.25
N ARG A 164 -12.09 -6.88 -3.35
CA ARG A 164 -12.18 -5.96 -2.21
C ARG A 164 -13.10 -6.51 -1.13
N GLU A 165 -14.31 -6.93 -1.47
CA GLU A 165 -15.27 -7.53 -0.54
C GLU A 165 -14.68 -8.74 0.21
N ARG A 166 -14.01 -9.64 -0.51
CA ARG A 166 -13.31 -10.79 0.10
C ARG A 166 -12.22 -10.33 1.05
N THR A 167 -11.43 -9.31 0.68
CA THR A 167 -10.34 -8.81 1.53
C THR A 167 -10.88 -8.14 2.79
N GLU A 168 -11.93 -7.35 2.69
CA GLU A 168 -12.64 -6.77 3.83
C GLU A 168 -13.14 -7.86 4.78
N MET A 169 -13.86 -8.85 4.26
CA MET A 169 -14.43 -9.96 5.04
C MET A 169 -13.39 -10.72 5.87
N VAL A 170 -12.17 -10.89 5.34
CA VAL A 170 -11.14 -11.65 6.06
C VAL A 170 -10.27 -10.80 6.98
N LEU A 171 -10.26 -9.47 6.82
CA LEU A 171 -9.47 -8.55 7.64
C LEU A 171 -10.27 -7.97 8.80
N ASP A 172 -11.54 -7.63 8.56
CA ASP A 172 -12.34 -6.85 9.50
C ASP A 172 -12.56 -7.57 10.83
N GLY A 173 -12.39 -6.83 11.92
CA GLY A 173 -12.57 -7.31 13.29
C GLY A 173 -11.52 -8.33 13.77
N ARG A 174 -10.61 -8.80 12.89
CA ARG A 174 -9.57 -9.77 13.26
C ARG A 174 -8.15 -9.23 13.10
N PHE A 175 -7.81 -8.70 11.93
CA PHE A 175 -6.47 -8.19 11.61
C PHE A 175 -6.45 -6.68 11.49
N ALA A 176 -7.59 -6.08 11.18
CA ALA A 176 -7.71 -4.65 10.96
C ALA A 176 -9.12 -4.16 11.31
N ASP A 177 -9.23 -2.86 11.52
CA ASP A 177 -10.45 -2.08 11.45
C ASP A 177 -10.58 -1.61 9.99
N VAL A 178 -11.51 -2.22 9.24
CA VAL A 178 -11.74 -1.88 7.84
C VAL A 178 -12.59 -0.62 7.77
N VAL A 179 -12.06 0.42 7.16
CA VAL A 179 -12.70 1.74 7.13
C VAL A 179 -12.64 2.36 5.73
N SER A 180 -13.50 3.32 5.47
CA SER A 180 -13.42 4.15 4.27
C SER A 180 -12.51 5.36 4.47
N THR A 181 -12.03 5.94 3.37
CA THR A 181 -11.35 7.23 3.37
C THR A 181 -12.18 8.30 4.09
N ALA A 182 -13.49 8.35 3.84
CA ALA A 182 -14.38 9.30 4.48
C ALA A 182 -14.38 9.19 6.03
N ALA A 183 -14.34 7.96 6.55
CA ALA A 183 -14.28 7.72 8.00
C ALA A 183 -12.95 8.14 8.65
N VAL A 184 -11.85 8.10 7.89
CA VAL A 184 -10.54 8.60 8.36
C VAL A 184 -10.46 10.11 8.34
N LEU A 185 -11.19 10.76 7.42
CA LEU A 185 -11.18 12.22 7.24
C LEU A 185 -12.12 12.95 8.17
N ALA A 186 -13.11 12.26 8.74
CA ALA A 186 -14.04 12.82 9.73
C ALA A 186 -13.31 13.14 11.03
#